data_01bc806f13d269dd776cd445620a675e
#
_entry.id   01bc806f13d269dd776cd445620a675e
#
_cell.length_a   1.000
_cell.length_b   1.000
_cell.length_c   1.000
_cell.angle_alpha   90.00
_cell.angle_beta   90.00
_cell.angle_gamma   90.00
#
_symmetry.space_group_name_H-M   'P 1'
#
loop_
_entity.id
_entity.type
_entity.pdbx_description
1 polymer ?
#
loop_
_entity_poly.entity_id
_entity_poly.type
_entity_poly.pdbx_seq_one_letter_code
_entity_poly.pdbx_strand_id
1 'polypeptide(L)'
;MGFARAFLTTTFGLALATVCAAETATLRVATQVSGTVNWELSTITAQRLDQANGFTLQVQDVAAGPAAQIAFQAGEADVIVSDWLWVARMRTEGQDYVFIPYSKAVGALMVRAESAATALGDLKGTKIGIAGGPIDKSWLILRAYAQTQGFDLAAETEQVFGAPPLIYETAKNGETDGMINFWHFNAKAQASGFRPLVTVSEAARALGLSAETPLLGYVVKGAFVREHPDLVHGFATASRAAKTILAQDDSAWDSLRPIMNAATDAEFDALIQGFRAGIPADQEVDVASADKLLKIMAELGGTDLLGNTDSLPDGVFLEQDR
;
A
#
# COMPACT_ATOMS: atom_id res chain seq x y z
N MET A 1 51.68 -73.84 -30.55
CA MET A 1 50.21 -73.57 -30.53
C MET A 1 49.94 -72.85 -29.24
N GLY A 2 49.83 -71.52 -29.27
CA GLY A 2 49.54 -70.65 -28.13
C GLY A 2 48.48 -69.68 -28.50
N PHE A 3 47.30 -69.80 -27.88
CA PHE A 3 46.17 -68.91 -28.07
C PHE A 3 46.33 -67.66 -27.19
N ALA A 4 46.43 -66.49 -27.80
CA ALA A 4 46.34 -65.18 -27.10
C ALA A 4 44.88 -64.81 -26.92
N ARG A 5 44.43 -64.63 -25.70
CA ARG A 5 43.12 -64.05 -25.35
C ARG A 5 43.25 -62.56 -25.20
N ALA A 6 42.63 -61.80 -26.10
CA ALA A 6 42.47 -60.36 -25.98
C ALA A 6 41.33 -60.05 -25.01
N PHE A 7 41.60 -59.31 -23.91
CA PHE A 7 40.61 -58.74 -23.01
C PHE A 7 40.18 -57.34 -23.56
N LEU A 8 38.92 -57.25 -23.94
CA LEU A 8 38.27 -55.96 -24.29
C LEU A 8 37.72 -55.31 -23.02
N THR A 9 38.38 -54.28 -22.54
CA THR A 9 37.90 -53.47 -21.42
C THR A 9 36.99 -52.38 -21.93
N THR A 10 35.67 -52.50 -21.73
CA THR A 10 34.66 -51.49 -22.01
C THR A 10 34.62 -50.50 -20.88
N THR A 11 35.15 -49.30 -21.05
CA THR A 11 35.03 -48.17 -20.12
C THR A 11 33.65 -47.52 -20.28
N PHE A 12 32.81 -47.71 -19.30
CA PHE A 12 31.49 -47.05 -19.21
C PHE A 12 31.74 -45.63 -18.63
N GLY A 13 31.71 -44.62 -19.51
CA GLY A 13 31.81 -43.22 -19.09
C GLY A 13 30.49 -42.75 -18.46
N LEU A 14 30.50 -42.51 -17.16
CA LEU A 14 29.40 -41.88 -16.42
C LEU A 14 29.42 -40.39 -16.70
N ALA A 15 28.52 -39.92 -17.58
CA ALA A 15 28.32 -38.48 -17.78
C ALA A 15 27.56 -37.90 -16.59
N LEU A 16 28.26 -37.23 -15.67
CA LEU A 16 27.61 -36.37 -14.66
C LEU A 16 26.98 -35.17 -15.39
N ALA A 17 25.66 -35.19 -15.54
CA ALA A 17 24.90 -34.02 -15.87
C ALA A 17 24.94 -33.08 -14.66
N THR A 18 25.76 -32.03 -14.73
CA THR A 18 25.69 -30.90 -13.79
C THR A 18 24.34 -30.21 -14.03
N VAL A 19 23.39 -30.46 -13.12
CA VAL A 19 22.19 -29.64 -13.03
C VAL A 19 22.66 -28.27 -12.54
N CYS A 20 22.78 -27.33 -13.48
CA CYS A 20 22.96 -25.92 -13.14
C CYS A 20 21.64 -25.50 -12.52
N ALA A 21 21.58 -25.42 -11.19
CA ALA A 21 20.46 -24.79 -10.51
C ALA A 21 20.46 -23.32 -10.98
N ALA A 22 19.46 -22.93 -11.74
CA ALA A 22 19.27 -21.53 -12.09
C ALA A 22 19.20 -20.74 -10.77
N GLU A 23 20.05 -19.73 -10.62
CA GLU A 23 20.04 -18.85 -9.46
C GLU A 23 18.66 -18.19 -9.40
N THR A 24 17.94 -18.38 -8.32
CA THR A 24 16.59 -17.82 -8.15
C THR A 24 16.69 -16.30 -8.15
N ALA A 25 15.94 -15.63 -9.01
CA ALA A 25 15.96 -14.18 -9.11
C ALA A 25 15.56 -13.54 -7.77
N THR A 26 16.30 -12.51 -7.35
CA THR A 26 15.98 -11.75 -6.13
C THR A 26 15.17 -10.51 -6.49
N LEU A 27 14.04 -10.32 -5.80
CA LEU A 27 13.20 -9.12 -5.89
C LEU A 27 13.37 -8.27 -4.64
N ARG A 28 13.91 -7.06 -4.79
CA ARG A 28 14.19 -6.13 -3.69
C ARG A 28 13.02 -5.18 -3.49
N VAL A 29 12.39 -5.23 -2.32
CA VAL A 29 11.25 -4.38 -1.97
C VAL A 29 11.65 -3.44 -0.84
N ALA A 30 11.62 -2.11 -1.07
CA ALA A 30 11.80 -1.13 0.00
C ALA A 30 10.45 -0.66 0.54
N THR A 31 10.26 -0.78 1.86
CA THR A 31 9.00 -0.44 2.53
C THR A 31 9.25 0.21 3.89
N GLN A 32 8.27 0.99 4.38
CA GLN A 32 8.34 1.59 5.70
C GLN A 32 8.29 0.52 6.79
N VAL A 33 9.16 0.62 7.79
CA VAL A 33 9.19 -0.26 8.97
C VAL A 33 7.80 -0.41 9.64
N SER A 34 7.04 0.68 9.73
CA SER A 34 5.69 0.67 10.31
C SER A 34 4.57 0.39 9.30
N GLY A 35 4.92 0.08 8.06
CA GLY A 35 3.94 -0.13 6.98
C GLY A 35 3.20 -1.46 7.13
N THR A 36 1.89 -1.43 6.94
CA THR A 36 1.05 -2.64 7.01
C THR A 36 1.29 -3.64 5.88
N VAL A 37 1.96 -3.21 4.81
CA VAL A 37 2.43 -4.08 3.73
C VAL A 37 3.40 -5.15 4.23
N ASN A 38 4.14 -4.87 5.32
CA ASN A 38 5.07 -5.82 5.92
C ASN A 38 4.38 -7.10 6.41
N TRP A 39 3.08 -7.05 6.74
CA TRP A 39 2.32 -8.22 7.12
C TRP A 39 2.13 -9.17 5.93
N GLU A 40 1.83 -8.63 4.76
CA GLU A 40 1.73 -9.40 3.53
C GLU A 40 3.10 -9.93 3.09
N LEU A 41 4.13 -9.09 3.06
CA LEU A 41 5.48 -9.51 2.66
C LEU A 41 6.05 -10.59 3.59
N SER A 42 5.78 -10.48 4.90
CA SER A 42 6.14 -11.53 5.88
C SER A 42 5.37 -12.83 5.62
N THR A 43 4.09 -12.74 5.23
CA THR A 43 3.30 -13.92 4.86
C THR A 43 3.84 -14.56 3.58
N ILE A 44 4.23 -13.77 2.57
CA ILE A 44 4.85 -14.28 1.35
C ILE A 44 6.08 -15.13 1.69
N THR A 45 6.96 -14.62 2.53
CA THR A 45 8.19 -15.32 2.92
C THR A 45 7.90 -16.53 3.82
N ALA A 46 7.06 -16.39 4.84
CA ALA A 46 6.74 -17.46 5.78
C ALA A 46 6.06 -18.66 5.10
N GLN A 47 5.21 -18.40 4.11
CA GLN A 47 4.51 -19.41 3.33
C GLN A 47 5.27 -19.84 2.07
N ARG A 48 6.49 -19.32 1.86
CA ARG A 48 7.34 -19.59 0.68
C ARG A 48 6.65 -19.32 -0.66
N LEU A 49 5.76 -18.33 -0.68
CA LEU A 49 5.04 -17.96 -1.90
C LEU A 49 5.97 -17.33 -2.94
N ASP A 50 7.03 -16.66 -2.51
CA ASP A 50 8.11 -16.17 -3.35
C ASP A 50 8.80 -17.32 -4.10
N GLN A 51 9.26 -18.33 -3.38
CA GLN A 51 9.93 -19.51 -3.97
C GLN A 51 9.00 -20.29 -4.90
N ALA A 52 7.73 -20.46 -4.50
CA ALA A 52 6.72 -21.12 -5.33
C ALA A 52 6.44 -20.37 -6.64
N ASN A 53 6.72 -19.05 -6.69
CA ASN A 53 6.57 -18.19 -7.87
C ASN A 53 7.91 -17.81 -8.53
N GLY A 54 8.99 -18.55 -8.23
CA GLY A 54 10.26 -18.47 -8.97
C GLY A 54 11.18 -17.31 -8.57
N PHE A 55 10.99 -16.68 -7.39
CA PHE A 55 11.86 -15.61 -6.91
C PHE A 55 12.20 -15.75 -5.42
N THR A 56 13.14 -14.95 -4.96
CA THR A 56 13.43 -14.76 -3.53
C THR A 56 13.11 -13.33 -3.17
N LEU A 57 12.23 -13.14 -2.18
CA LEU A 57 11.85 -11.82 -1.69
C LEU A 57 12.91 -11.27 -0.73
N GLN A 58 13.42 -10.07 -1.01
CA GLN A 58 14.30 -9.32 -0.10
C GLN A 58 13.62 -8.01 0.30
N VAL A 59 13.24 -7.89 1.56
CA VAL A 59 12.62 -6.68 2.11
C VAL A 59 13.68 -5.79 2.76
N GLN A 60 13.67 -4.52 2.38
CA GLN A 60 14.50 -3.47 2.96
C GLN A 60 13.62 -2.48 3.70
N ASP A 61 13.81 -2.40 5.00
CA ASP A 61 13.11 -1.43 5.84
C ASP A 61 13.70 -0.04 5.71
N VAL A 62 12.83 0.94 5.50
CA VAL A 62 13.17 2.37 5.47
C VAL A 62 12.31 3.15 6.45
N ALA A 63 12.79 4.33 6.86
CA ALA A 63 12.13 5.14 7.88
C ALA A 63 10.76 5.71 7.41
N ALA A 64 10.65 6.08 6.13
CA ALA A 64 9.47 6.75 5.57
C ALA A 64 9.36 6.55 4.06
N GLY A 65 8.18 6.85 3.48
CA GLY A 65 7.91 6.75 2.05
C GLY A 65 8.91 7.49 1.15
N PRO A 66 9.29 8.73 1.43
CA PRO A 66 10.31 9.43 0.65
C PRO A 66 11.65 8.70 0.59
N ALA A 67 12.06 8.01 1.65
CA ALA A 67 13.29 7.21 1.64
C ALA A 67 13.16 5.97 0.71
N ALA A 68 11.98 5.33 0.68
CA ALA A 68 11.70 4.26 -0.29
C ALA A 68 11.76 4.78 -1.74
N GLN A 69 11.18 5.95 -2.00
CA GLN A 69 11.21 6.56 -3.34
C GLN A 69 12.64 6.87 -3.78
N ILE A 70 13.51 7.38 -2.89
CA ILE A 70 14.93 7.62 -3.18
C ILE A 70 15.65 6.30 -3.52
N ALA A 71 15.50 5.26 -2.70
CA ALA A 71 16.10 3.95 -2.95
C ALA A 71 15.65 3.36 -4.29
N PHE A 72 14.37 3.50 -4.63
CA PHE A 72 13.81 3.05 -5.90
C PHE A 72 14.36 3.82 -7.10
N GLN A 73 14.44 5.14 -7.01
CA GLN A 73 15.01 5.99 -8.06
C GLN A 73 16.49 5.67 -8.27
N ALA A 74 17.24 5.45 -7.21
CA ALA A 74 18.66 5.06 -7.23
C ALA A 74 18.90 3.62 -7.77
N GLY A 75 17.85 2.80 -7.91
CA GLY A 75 17.97 1.40 -8.33
C GLY A 75 18.42 0.45 -7.21
N GLU A 76 18.34 0.88 -5.97
CA GLU A 76 18.61 0.05 -4.78
C GLU A 76 17.44 -0.86 -4.44
N ALA A 77 16.23 -0.51 -4.87
CA ALA A 77 15.02 -1.32 -4.79
C ALA A 77 14.36 -1.48 -6.16
N ASP A 78 13.75 -2.65 -6.40
CA ASP A 78 13.02 -2.97 -7.62
C ASP A 78 11.53 -2.63 -7.48
N VAL A 79 11.03 -2.69 -6.25
CA VAL A 79 9.64 -2.43 -5.89
C VAL A 79 9.58 -1.54 -4.65
N ILE A 80 8.64 -0.62 -4.64
CA ILE A 80 8.26 0.16 -3.44
C ILE A 80 6.75 0.17 -3.27
N VAL A 81 6.27 0.64 -2.12
CA VAL A 81 4.85 0.95 -1.91
C VAL A 81 4.66 2.46 -1.99
N SER A 82 3.76 2.88 -2.87
CA SER A 82 3.37 4.29 -3.01
C SER A 82 1.91 4.39 -3.48
N ASP A 83 1.43 5.61 -3.73
CA ASP A 83 0.14 5.85 -4.36
C ASP A 83 0.30 6.07 -5.87
N TRP A 84 -0.76 5.76 -6.62
CA TRP A 84 -0.73 5.92 -8.08
C TRP A 84 -0.75 7.40 -8.53
N LEU A 85 -1.13 8.34 -7.66
CA LEU A 85 -1.03 9.79 -7.97
C LEU A 85 0.43 10.20 -8.10
N TRP A 86 1.30 9.67 -7.22
CA TRP A 86 2.75 9.85 -7.35
C TRP A 86 3.27 9.22 -8.65
N VAL A 87 2.78 8.05 -9.02
CA VAL A 87 3.15 7.40 -10.30
C VAL A 87 2.70 8.26 -11.48
N ALA A 88 1.47 8.78 -11.47
CA ALA A 88 0.97 9.68 -12.52
C ALA A 88 1.86 10.93 -12.67
N ARG A 89 2.21 11.57 -11.55
CA ARG A 89 3.16 12.69 -11.53
C ARG A 89 4.50 12.31 -12.13
N MET A 90 5.10 11.22 -11.70
CA MET A 90 6.41 10.76 -12.21
C MET A 90 6.35 10.47 -13.71
N ARG A 91 5.26 9.91 -14.22
CA ARG A 91 5.08 9.67 -15.65
C ARG A 91 5.01 10.99 -16.43
N THR A 92 4.30 11.99 -15.95
CA THR A 92 4.29 13.33 -16.54
C THR A 92 5.69 13.97 -16.54
N GLU A 93 6.51 13.66 -15.55
CA GLU A 93 7.93 14.06 -15.47
C GLU A 93 8.88 13.17 -16.29
N GLY A 94 8.34 12.23 -17.09
CA GLY A 94 9.10 11.38 -18.02
C GLY A 94 9.65 10.08 -17.42
N GLN A 95 9.23 9.71 -16.20
CA GLN A 95 9.60 8.43 -15.60
C GLN A 95 8.60 7.35 -16.02
N ASP A 96 9.10 6.20 -16.46
CA ASP A 96 8.26 5.05 -16.84
C ASP A 96 7.99 4.17 -15.61
N TYR A 97 7.13 4.64 -14.69
CA TYR A 97 6.71 3.89 -13.51
C TYR A 97 5.33 3.29 -13.71
N VAL A 98 5.10 2.12 -13.12
CA VAL A 98 3.87 1.33 -13.24
C VAL A 98 3.38 0.95 -11.84
N PHE A 99 2.09 1.07 -11.63
CA PHE A 99 1.42 0.77 -10.37
C PHE A 99 0.70 -0.58 -10.43
N ILE A 100 0.89 -1.39 -9.39
CA ILE A 100 0.20 -2.66 -9.16
C ILE A 100 -0.67 -2.49 -7.91
N PRO A 101 -2.00 -2.65 -8.00
CA PRO A 101 -2.90 -2.45 -6.88
C PRO A 101 -2.55 -3.31 -5.66
N TYR A 102 -2.50 -2.69 -4.47
CA TYR A 102 -2.24 -3.38 -3.21
C TYR A 102 -3.43 -3.30 -2.26
N SER A 103 -3.90 -2.09 -1.93
CA SER A 103 -4.90 -1.88 -0.88
C SER A 103 -5.81 -0.70 -1.19
N LYS A 104 -7.11 -0.89 -0.94
CA LYS A 104 -8.12 0.18 -0.94
C LYS A 104 -8.36 0.76 0.46
N ALA A 105 -7.63 0.29 1.48
CA ALA A 105 -7.79 0.80 2.83
C ALA A 105 -7.36 2.26 2.92
N VAL A 106 -8.29 3.09 3.34
CA VAL A 106 -8.13 4.53 3.53
C VAL A 106 -8.56 4.91 4.94
N GLY A 107 -8.19 6.12 5.37
CA GLY A 107 -8.50 6.60 6.70
C GLY A 107 -9.93 7.08 6.89
N ALA A 108 -10.13 7.79 7.99
CA ALA A 108 -11.36 8.46 8.35
C ALA A 108 -11.04 9.71 9.17
N LEU A 109 -11.96 10.63 9.23
CA LEU A 109 -12.00 11.63 10.28
C LEU A 109 -12.66 10.98 11.50
N MET A 110 -11.86 10.83 12.55
CA MET A 110 -12.24 10.21 13.81
C MET A 110 -12.50 11.27 14.86
N VAL A 111 -13.51 11.03 15.70
CA VAL A 111 -13.80 11.81 16.90
C VAL A 111 -13.92 10.86 18.09
N ARG A 112 -13.84 11.37 19.32
CA ARG A 112 -14.12 10.56 20.51
C ARG A 112 -15.56 10.02 20.48
N ALA A 113 -15.78 8.85 21.04
CA ALA A 113 -17.10 8.22 21.05
C ALA A 113 -18.16 9.10 21.72
N GLU A 114 -17.77 9.83 22.78
CA GLU A 114 -18.60 10.77 23.51
C GLU A 114 -18.79 12.14 22.84
N SER A 115 -18.10 12.43 21.73
CA SER A 115 -18.25 13.67 20.98
C SER A 115 -19.69 13.85 20.49
N ALA A 116 -20.24 15.05 20.64
CA ALA A 116 -21.55 15.39 20.12
C ALA A 116 -21.58 15.62 18.60
N ALA A 117 -20.42 15.68 17.94
CA ALA A 117 -20.34 15.90 16.51
C ALA A 117 -20.98 14.74 15.72
N THR A 118 -21.87 15.05 14.79
CA THR A 118 -22.57 14.10 13.92
C THR A 118 -22.31 14.36 12.44
N ALA A 119 -21.80 15.54 12.09
CA ALA A 119 -21.46 15.98 10.74
C ALA A 119 -20.19 16.82 10.73
N LEU A 120 -19.58 17.04 9.56
CA LEU A 120 -18.37 17.85 9.43
C LEU A 120 -18.57 19.30 9.93
N GLY A 121 -19.74 19.88 9.69
CA GLY A 121 -20.06 21.24 10.15
C GLY A 121 -20.03 21.43 11.67
N ASP A 122 -20.20 20.34 12.45
CA ASP A 122 -20.12 20.38 13.92
C ASP A 122 -18.67 20.59 14.43
N LEU A 123 -17.68 20.47 13.52
CA LEU A 123 -16.26 20.68 13.83
C LEU A 123 -15.81 22.14 13.69
N LYS A 124 -16.72 23.06 13.39
CA LYS A 124 -16.39 24.48 13.28
C LYS A 124 -15.71 25.01 14.54
N GLY A 125 -14.57 25.66 14.36
CA GLY A 125 -13.76 26.22 15.44
C GLY A 125 -13.01 25.19 16.28
N THR A 126 -13.05 23.91 15.89
CA THR A 126 -12.32 22.84 16.59
C THR A 126 -10.93 22.62 16.00
N LYS A 127 -10.10 21.87 16.72
CA LYS A 127 -8.74 21.50 16.32
C LYS A 127 -8.72 20.06 15.79
N ILE A 128 -8.17 19.88 14.58
CA ILE A 128 -8.08 18.58 13.93
C ILE A 128 -6.61 18.21 13.69
N GLY A 129 -6.20 17.04 14.21
CA GLY A 129 -4.92 16.43 13.89
C GLY A 129 -4.95 15.76 12.51
N ILE A 130 -3.94 15.96 11.68
CA ILE A 130 -3.88 15.42 10.32
C ILE A 130 -2.54 14.73 10.10
N ALA A 131 -2.56 13.41 9.89
CA ALA A 131 -1.37 12.65 9.56
C ALA A 131 -0.94 12.90 8.11
N GLY A 132 0.37 13.01 7.87
CA GLY A 132 0.96 13.13 6.54
C GLY A 132 1.19 14.55 6.03
N GLY A 133 0.38 15.53 6.42
CA GLY A 133 0.58 16.92 6.06
C GLY A 133 -0.51 17.55 5.16
N PRO A 134 -0.31 18.78 4.67
CA PRO A 134 -1.35 19.55 3.95
C PRO A 134 -1.82 18.93 2.64
N ILE A 135 -1.00 18.08 2.02
CA ILE A 135 -1.31 17.39 0.76
C ILE A 135 -1.64 15.89 0.97
N ASP A 136 -1.96 15.49 2.22
CA ASP A 136 -2.44 14.13 2.48
C ASP A 136 -3.76 13.87 1.73
N LYS A 137 -3.87 12.69 1.10
CA LYS A 137 -4.97 12.36 0.21
C LYS A 137 -6.30 12.24 0.94
N SER A 138 -6.29 11.67 2.15
CA SER A 138 -7.50 11.58 2.98
C SER A 138 -8.00 12.96 3.38
N TRP A 139 -7.08 13.85 3.76
CA TRP A 139 -7.38 15.26 4.05
C TRP A 139 -8.01 15.97 2.85
N LEU A 140 -7.43 15.83 1.66
CA LEU A 140 -7.93 16.49 0.45
C LEU A 140 -9.31 15.95 0.03
N ILE A 141 -9.55 14.63 0.11
CA ILE A 141 -10.86 14.04 -0.18
C ILE A 141 -11.92 14.57 0.80
N LEU A 142 -11.60 14.62 2.09
CA LEU A 142 -12.53 15.13 3.10
C LEU A 142 -12.80 16.63 2.94
N ARG A 143 -11.82 17.41 2.51
CA ARG A 143 -12.04 18.84 2.14
C ARG A 143 -12.96 18.96 0.94
N ALA A 144 -12.74 18.20 -0.13
CA ALA A 144 -13.62 18.20 -1.30
C ALA A 144 -15.07 17.86 -0.90
N TYR A 145 -15.22 16.82 -0.08
CA TYR A 145 -16.53 16.42 0.43
C TYR A 145 -17.18 17.52 1.28
N ALA A 146 -16.45 18.13 2.20
CA ALA A 146 -16.95 19.22 3.05
C ALA A 146 -17.45 20.41 2.20
N GLN A 147 -16.75 20.76 1.13
CA GLN A 147 -17.19 21.81 0.19
C GLN A 147 -18.54 21.50 -0.45
N THR A 148 -18.85 20.23 -0.77
CA THR A 148 -20.17 19.84 -1.28
C THR A 148 -21.28 20.03 -0.24
N GLN A 149 -20.92 20.08 1.04
CA GLN A 149 -21.84 20.34 2.17
C GLN A 149 -21.93 21.86 2.52
N GLY A 150 -21.25 22.72 1.77
CA GLY A 150 -21.18 24.14 2.05
C GLY A 150 -20.27 24.51 3.23
N PHE A 151 -19.32 23.64 3.60
CA PHE A 151 -18.41 23.81 4.72
C PHE A 151 -16.94 23.79 4.23
N ASP A 152 -16.18 24.83 4.52
CA ASP A 152 -14.74 24.85 4.25
C ASP A 152 -13.98 24.29 5.46
N LEU A 153 -13.71 23.00 5.42
CA LEU A 153 -13.03 22.29 6.50
C LEU A 153 -11.66 22.91 6.86
N ALA A 154 -10.94 23.45 5.88
CA ALA A 154 -9.64 24.07 6.12
C ALA A 154 -9.76 25.49 6.74
N ALA A 155 -10.72 26.28 6.28
CA ALA A 155 -10.89 27.65 6.78
C ALA A 155 -11.59 27.71 8.14
N GLU A 156 -12.42 26.70 8.45
CA GLU A 156 -13.29 26.71 9.62
C GLU A 156 -12.79 25.85 10.78
N THR A 157 -11.61 25.18 10.65
CA THR A 157 -10.96 24.41 11.71
C THR A 157 -9.50 24.80 11.87
N GLU A 158 -8.90 24.50 13.04
CA GLU A 158 -7.46 24.59 13.26
C GLU A 158 -6.80 23.25 12.89
N GLN A 159 -5.80 23.25 12.00
CA GLN A 159 -5.11 22.02 11.57
C GLN A 159 -3.78 21.86 12.31
N VAL A 160 -3.53 20.65 12.81
CA VAL A 160 -2.25 20.21 13.37
C VAL A 160 -1.71 19.08 12.51
N PHE A 161 -0.67 19.33 11.74
CA PHE A 161 -0.04 18.33 10.89
C PHE A 161 1.10 17.62 11.60
N GLY A 162 1.23 16.30 11.37
CA GLY A 162 2.30 15.52 11.98
C GLY A 162 2.40 14.08 11.49
N ALA A 163 3.40 13.38 12.01
CA ALA A 163 3.55 11.96 11.75
C ALA A 163 2.36 11.16 12.34
N PRO A 164 1.92 10.05 11.70
CA PRO A 164 0.76 9.29 12.13
C PRO A 164 0.75 8.89 13.62
N PRO A 165 1.86 8.40 14.22
CA PRO A 165 1.89 8.10 15.65
C PRO A 165 1.68 9.34 16.53
N LEU A 166 2.27 10.48 16.16
CA LEU A 166 2.11 11.73 16.90
C LEU A 166 0.64 12.19 16.89
N ILE A 167 0.01 12.22 15.72
CA ILE A 167 -1.39 12.60 15.57
C ILE A 167 -2.32 11.67 16.37
N TYR A 168 -2.02 10.38 16.40
CA TYR A 168 -2.78 9.43 17.22
C TYR A 168 -2.66 9.74 18.72
N GLU A 169 -1.45 10.00 19.22
CA GLU A 169 -1.24 10.31 20.64
C GLU A 169 -1.83 11.66 21.03
N THR A 170 -1.72 12.72 20.21
CA THR A 170 -2.35 14.03 20.48
C THR A 170 -3.87 13.89 20.58
N ALA A 171 -4.51 13.09 19.72
CA ALA A 171 -5.94 12.84 19.81
C ALA A 171 -6.31 12.07 21.08
N LYS A 172 -5.54 11.05 21.47
CA LYS A 172 -5.75 10.30 22.73
C LYS A 172 -5.63 11.18 23.96
N ASN A 173 -4.69 12.11 23.94
CA ASN A 173 -4.48 13.04 25.05
C ASN A 173 -5.53 14.17 25.12
N GLY A 174 -6.41 14.28 24.11
CA GLY A 174 -7.41 15.35 24.03
C GLY A 174 -6.85 16.71 23.62
N GLU A 175 -5.70 16.71 22.95
CA GLU A 175 -5.07 17.93 22.42
C GLU A 175 -5.70 18.33 21.07
N THR A 176 -6.42 17.42 20.42
CA THR A 176 -7.24 17.65 19.23
C THR A 176 -8.64 17.07 19.41
N ASP A 177 -9.66 17.74 18.85
CA ASP A 177 -11.07 17.35 18.91
C ASP A 177 -11.40 16.23 17.94
N GLY A 178 -10.64 16.17 16.84
CA GLY A 178 -10.71 15.11 15.84
C GLY A 178 -9.34 14.77 15.27
N MET A 179 -9.26 13.65 14.58
CA MET A 179 -8.05 13.28 13.84
C MET A 179 -8.39 12.64 12.49
N ILE A 180 -7.56 12.95 11.49
CA ILE A 180 -7.47 12.23 10.22
C ILE A 180 -6.17 11.45 10.26
N ASN A 181 -6.25 10.14 10.15
CA ASN A 181 -5.07 9.29 10.25
C ASN A 181 -5.17 8.11 9.27
N PHE A 182 -4.08 7.38 9.10
CA PHE A 182 -4.04 6.19 8.29
C PHE A 182 -4.92 5.10 8.90
N TRP A 183 -5.48 4.24 8.07
CA TRP A 183 -6.49 3.26 8.46
C TRP A 183 -6.12 2.42 9.69
N HIS A 184 -4.86 2.03 9.84
CA HIS A 184 -4.42 1.20 10.96
C HIS A 184 -4.35 1.97 12.29
N PHE A 185 -4.08 3.28 12.27
CA PHE A 185 -4.23 4.12 13.45
C PHE A 185 -5.71 4.37 13.78
N ASN A 186 -6.57 4.48 12.76
CA ASN A 186 -8.01 4.57 12.98
C ASN A 186 -8.59 3.29 13.57
N ALA A 187 -8.12 2.11 13.16
CA ALA A 187 -8.49 0.83 13.77
C ALA A 187 -8.10 0.78 15.26
N LYS A 188 -6.88 1.19 15.61
CA LYS A 188 -6.45 1.32 17.01
C LYS A 188 -7.28 2.34 17.79
N ALA A 189 -7.60 3.47 17.16
CA ALA A 189 -8.43 4.50 17.78
C ALA A 189 -9.84 3.99 18.10
N GLN A 190 -10.46 3.21 17.20
CA GLN A 190 -11.75 2.59 17.48
C GLN A 190 -11.71 1.67 18.70
N ALA A 191 -10.64 0.87 18.83
CA ALA A 191 -10.43 0.04 20.01
C ALA A 191 -10.15 0.86 21.29
N SER A 192 -9.85 2.16 21.16
CA SER A 192 -9.50 3.10 22.23
C SER A 192 -10.61 4.15 22.49
N GLY A 193 -11.84 3.91 22.06
CA GLY A 193 -12.98 4.78 22.36
C GLY A 193 -13.16 5.95 21.38
N PHE A 194 -12.68 5.82 20.16
CA PHE A 194 -13.00 6.72 19.06
C PHE A 194 -14.01 6.08 18.10
N ARG A 195 -14.68 6.91 17.33
CA ARG A 195 -15.56 6.51 16.23
C ARG A 195 -15.29 7.31 14.98
N PRO A 196 -15.52 6.77 13.78
CA PRO A 196 -15.51 7.58 12.57
C PRO A 196 -16.68 8.57 12.61
N LEU A 197 -16.39 9.84 12.28
CA LEU A 197 -17.40 10.83 11.96
C LEU A 197 -17.76 10.73 10.47
N VAL A 198 -16.73 10.67 9.62
CA VAL A 198 -16.85 10.44 8.17
C VAL A 198 -15.65 9.61 7.73
N THR A 199 -15.90 8.51 7.02
CA THR A 199 -14.83 7.75 6.38
C THR A 199 -14.44 8.38 5.04
N VAL A 200 -13.18 8.23 4.65
CA VAL A 200 -12.71 8.68 3.33
C VAL A 200 -13.46 7.95 2.21
N SER A 201 -13.85 6.69 2.43
CA SER A 201 -14.66 5.92 1.46
C SER A 201 -16.07 6.49 1.28
N GLU A 202 -16.72 6.95 2.36
CA GLU A 202 -18.03 7.63 2.27
C GLU A 202 -17.90 8.95 1.54
N ALA A 203 -16.89 9.76 1.88
CA ALA A 203 -16.61 11.01 1.20
C ALA A 203 -16.33 10.81 -0.31
N ALA A 204 -15.52 9.80 -0.65
CA ALA A 204 -15.23 9.45 -2.04
C ALA A 204 -16.51 9.08 -2.82
N ARG A 205 -17.37 8.21 -2.25
CA ARG A 205 -18.65 7.84 -2.89
C ARG A 205 -19.55 9.05 -3.09
N ALA A 206 -19.63 9.95 -2.11
CA ALA A 206 -20.44 11.18 -2.22
C ALA A 206 -19.91 12.12 -3.31
N LEU A 207 -18.61 12.10 -3.59
CA LEU A 207 -17.98 12.80 -4.70
C LEU A 207 -18.14 12.06 -6.04
N GLY A 208 -18.82 10.91 -6.05
CA GLY A 208 -19.00 10.05 -7.23
C GLY A 208 -17.70 9.39 -7.68
N LEU A 209 -16.82 9.08 -6.73
CA LEU A 209 -15.60 8.30 -6.93
C LEU A 209 -15.86 6.84 -6.53
N SER A 210 -15.16 5.90 -7.16
CA SER A 210 -15.17 4.51 -6.72
C SER A 210 -14.41 4.36 -5.41
N ALA A 211 -15.07 3.84 -4.39
CA ALA A 211 -14.40 3.45 -3.14
C ALA A 211 -13.60 2.14 -3.29
N GLU A 212 -13.74 1.46 -4.41
CA GLU A 212 -13.02 0.23 -4.72
C GLU A 212 -11.68 0.49 -5.41
N THR A 213 -11.43 1.72 -5.92
CA THR A 213 -10.16 2.08 -6.53
C THR A 213 -9.02 2.04 -5.49
N PRO A 214 -8.07 1.10 -5.60
CA PRO A 214 -6.95 1.04 -4.67
C PRO A 214 -6.10 2.29 -4.76
N LEU A 215 -5.93 3.01 -3.65
CA LEU A 215 -5.09 4.21 -3.61
C LEU A 215 -3.61 3.85 -3.46
N LEU A 216 -3.31 2.80 -2.68
CA LEU A 216 -1.95 2.32 -2.45
C LEU A 216 -1.66 1.07 -3.28
N GLY A 217 -0.43 0.99 -3.80
CA GLY A 217 0.04 -0.13 -4.57
C GLY A 217 1.54 -0.30 -4.56
N TYR A 218 1.98 -1.37 -5.16
CA TYR A 218 3.38 -1.57 -5.49
C TYR A 218 3.73 -0.79 -6.75
N VAL A 219 4.90 -0.18 -6.75
CA VAL A 219 5.40 0.57 -7.89
C VAL A 219 6.67 -0.08 -8.40
N VAL A 220 6.72 -0.31 -9.69
CA VAL A 220 7.84 -0.90 -10.43
C VAL A 220 8.23 0.01 -11.60
N LYS A 221 9.46 -0.12 -12.10
CA LYS A 221 9.87 0.56 -13.34
C LYS A 221 9.30 -0.20 -14.54
N GLY A 222 8.76 0.48 -15.54
CA GLY A 222 8.24 -0.16 -16.75
C GLY A 222 9.33 -0.93 -17.53
N ALA A 223 10.58 -0.45 -17.50
CA ALA A 223 11.72 -1.21 -18.01
C ALA A 223 11.85 -2.56 -17.29
N PHE A 224 11.76 -2.58 -15.95
CA PHE A 224 11.84 -3.80 -15.17
C PHE A 224 10.68 -4.78 -15.49
N VAL A 225 9.47 -4.25 -15.74
CA VAL A 225 8.32 -5.08 -16.19
C VAL A 225 8.62 -5.75 -17.52
N ARG A 226 9.20 -5.02 -18.47
CA ARG A 226 9.53 -5.57 -19.81
C ARG A 226 10.70 -6.54 -19.79
N GLU A 227 11.69 -6.32 -18.94
CA GLU A 227 12.89 -7.16 -18.84
C GLU A 227 12.66 -8.42 -18.00
N HIS A 228 11.75 -8.33 -17.03
CA HIS A 228 11.48 -9.41 -16.06
C HIS A 228 9.97 -9.66 -15.89
N PRO A 229 9.19 -9.90 -16.95
CA PRO A 229 7.74 -10.05 -16.87
C PRO A 229 7.31 -11.20 -15.94
N ASP A 230 8.01 -12.33 -16.00
CA ASP A 230 7.71 -13.50 -15.14
C ASP A 230 7.92 -13.18 -13.66
N LEU A 231 8.93 -12.38 -13.32
CA LEU A 231 9.22 -11.99 -11.94
C LEU A 231 8.14 -11.04 -11.40
N VAL A 232 7.69 -10.07 -12.20
CA VAL A 232 6.62 -9.15 -11.83
C VAL A 232 5.29 -9.90 -11.69
N HIS A 233 4.98 -10.82 -12.62
CA HIS A 233 3.80 -11.67 -12.55
C HIS A 233 3.85 -12.60 -11.33
N GLY A 234 5.00 -13.22 -11.06
CA GLY A 234 5.23 -14.07 -9.89
C GLY A 234 5.00 -13.31 -8.58
N PHE A 235 5.52 -12.08 -8.47
CA PHE A 235 5.31 -11.22 -7.31
C PHE A 235 3.82 -10.85 -7.13
N ALA A 236 3.14 -10.43 -8.20
CA ALA A 236 1.71 -10.12 -8.14
C ALA A 236 0.87 -11.35 -7.73
N THR A 237 1.26 -12.54 -8.18
CA THR A 237 0.61 -13.81 -7.80
C THR A 237 0.86 -14.16 -6.33
N ALA A 238 2.10 -14.03 -5.84
CA ALA A 238 2.45 -14.24 -4.44
C ALA A 238 1.70 -13.27 -3.52
N SER A 239 1.59 -11.99 -3.91
CA SER A 239 0.82 -10.97 -3.21
C SER A 239 -0.67 -11.35 -3.09
N ARG A 240 -1.31 -11.79 -4.18
CA ARG A 240 -2.71 -12.28 -4.15
C ARG A 240 -2.89 -13.47 -3.23
N ALA A 241 -1.97 -14.44 -3.32
CA ALA A 241 -2.01 -15.64 -2.48
C ALA A 241 -1.88 -15.29 -0.99
N ALA A 242 -0.95 -14.40 -0.63
CA ALA A 242 -0.78 -13.91 0.74
C ALA A 242 -2.06 -13.20 1.26
N LYS A 243 -2.67 -12.34 0.44
CA LYS A 243 -3.95 -11.70 0.79
C LYS A 243 -5.07 -12.71 1.00
N THR A 244 -5.13 -13.76 0.19
CA THR A 244 -6.11 -14.84 0.34
C THR A 244 -5.94 -15.57 1.67
N ILE A 245 -4.70 -15.90 2.05
CA ILE A 245 -4.38 -16.51 3.35
C ILE A 245 -4.82 -15.57 4.48
N LEU A 246 -4.40 -14.30 4.45
CA LEU A 246 -4.72 -13.31 5.49
C LEU A 246 -6.23 -13.00 5.56
N ALA A 247 -6.97 -13.16 4.46
CA ALA A 247 -8.41 -13.00 4.43
C ALA A 247 -9.15 -14.16 5.11
N GLN A 248 -8.65 -15.40 4.98
CA GLN A 248 -9.40 -16.61 5.27
C GLN A 248 -8.89 -17.38 6.48
N ASP A 249 -7.62 -17.20 6.87
CA ASP A 249 -6.99 -17.95 7.96
C ASP A 249 -6.65 -17.01 9.12
N ASP A 250 -7.40 -17.18 10.24
CA ASP A 250 -7.15 -16.39 11.45
C ASP A 250 -5.81 -16.74 12.09
N SER A 251 -5.35 -17.99 11.98
CA SER A 251 -4.08 -18.44 12.57
C SER A 251 -2.84 -17.84 11.89
N ALA A 252 -2.97 -17.40 10.63
CA ALA A 252 -1.89 -16.73 9.92
C ALA A 252 -1.47 -15.41 10.60
N TRP A 253 -2.39 -14.77 11.32
CA TRP A 253 -2.15 -13.51 12.02
C TRP A 253 -1.31 -13.65 13.31
N ASP A 254 -1.32 -14.82 13.94
CA ASP A 254 -0.59 -15.04 15.20
C ASP A 254 0.91 -14.77 15.03
N SER A 255 1.48 -15.19 13.91
CA SER A 255 2.89 -14.99 13.59
C SER A 255 3.23 -13.51 13.27
N LEU A 256 2.25 -12.71 12.87
CA LEU A 256 2.40 -11.31 12.50
C LEU A 256 2.21 -10.36 13.70
N ARG A 257 1.62 -10.82 14.79
CA ARG A 257 1.30 -10.01 15.96
C ARG A 257 2.49 -9.16 16.46
N PRO A 258 3.73 -9.66 16.52
CA PRO A 258 4.89 -8.87 16.97
C PRO A 258 5.17 -7.62 16.10
N ILE A 259 4.89 -7.69 14.80
CA ILE A 259 5.14 -6.58 13.86
C ILE A 259 3.90 -5.68 13.67
N MET A 260 2.73 -6.07 14.17
CA MET A 260 1.50 -5.27 14.09
C MET A 260 1.45 -4.16 15.15
N ASN A 261 2.29 -4.24 16.18
CA ASN A 261 2.35 -3.25 17.27
C ASN A 261 0.98 -3.01 17.93
N ALA A 262 0.17 -4.06 18.09
CA ALA A 262 -1.11 -4.01 18.79
C ALA A 262 -0.86 -4.08 20.30
N ALA A 263 -1.34 -3.09 21.07
CA ALA A 263 -1.16 -3.06 22.52
C ALA A 263 -2.15 -3.98 23.25
N THR A 264 -3.29 -4.27 22.64
CA THR A 264 -4.36 -5.10 23.20
C THR A 264 -4.90 -6.08 22.15
N ASP A 265 -5.66 -7.10 22.60
CA ASP A 265 -6.36 -8.01 21.70
C ASP A 265 -7.40 -7.26 20.85
N ALA A 266 -8.08 -6.28 21.42
CA ALA A 266 -9.04 -5.46 20.69
C ALA A 266 -8.39 -4.65 19.54
N GLU A 267 -7.18 -4.10 19.76
CA GLU A 267 -6.42 -3.46 18.69
C GLU A 267 -5.97 -4.48 17.64
N PHE A 268 -5.53 -5.66 18.05
CA PHE A 268 -5.12 -6.73 17.15
C PHE A 268 -6.27 -7.14 16.22
N ASP A 269 -7.44 -7.41 16.80
CA ASP A 269 -8.64 -7.78 16.04
C ASP A 269 -9.08 -6.66 15.08
N ALA A 270 -9.05 -5.40 15.54
CA ALA A 270 -9.40 -4.24 14.71
C ALA A 270 -8.44 -4.06 13.52
N LEU A 271 -7.15 -4.32 13.72
CA LEU A 271 -6.16 -4.28 12.65
C LEU A 271 -6.38 -5.39 11.61
N ILE A 272 -6.72 -6.61 12.04
CA ILE A 272 -7.07 -7.73 11.14
C ILE A 272 -8.29 -7.36 10.30
N GLN A 273 -9.36 -6.89 10.93
CA GLN A 273 -10.57 -6.50 10.24
C GLN A 273 -10.33 -5.36 9.24
N GLY A 274 -9.55 -4.35 9.64
CA GLY A 274 -9.19 -3.23 8.77
C GLY A 274 -8.35 -3.66 7.56
N PHE A 275 -7.39 -4.57 7.74
CA PHE A 275 -6.61 -5.13 6.64
C PHE A 275 -7.50 -5.89 5.66
N ARG A 276 -8.37 -6.79 6.17
CA ARG A 276 -9.31 -7.57 5.37
C ARG A 276 -10.25 -6.69 4.56
N ALA A 277 -10.81 -5.64 5.18
CA ALA A 277 -11.66 -4.66 4.50
C ALA A 277 -10.92 -3.89 3.40
N GLY A 278 -9.60 -3.74 3.53
CA GLY A 278 -8.73 -3.08 2.56
C GLY A 278 -8.29 -3.94 1.38
N ILE A 279 -8.57 -5.25 1.38
CA ILE A 279 -8.21 -6.13 0.25
C ILE A 279 -9.09 -5.76 -0.95
N PRO A 280 -8.53 -5.41 -2.12
CA PRO A 280 -9.31 -5.17 -3.32
C PRO A 280 -10.07 -6.43 -3.76
N ALA A 281 -11.32 -6.29 -4.20
CA ALA A 281 -12.12 -7.41 -4.70
C ALA A 281 -11.54 -7.98 -6.00
N ASP A 282 -11.04 -7.10 -6.84
CA ASP A 282 -10.27 -7.40 -8.05
C ASP A 282 -9.08 -6.45 -8.15
N GLN A 283 -8.24 -6.63 -9.15
CA GLN A 283 -7.09 -5.77 -9.39
C GLN A 283 -7.32 -4.78 -10.54
N GLU A 284 -8.52 -4.77 -11.11
CA GLU A 284 -8.86 -3.79 -12.13
C GLU A 284 -9.12 -2.43 -11.47
N VAL A 285 -8.50 -1.41 -12.03
CA VAL A 285 -8.70 -0.03 -11.59
C VAL A 285 -9.73 0.62 -12.49
N ASP A 286 -10.76 1.22 -11.90
CA ASP A 286 -11.66 2.11 -12.62
C ASP A 286 -10.92 3.38 -13.04
N VAL A 287 -10.42 3.36 -14.29
CA VAL A 287 -9.60 4.43 -14.87
C VAL A 287 -10.39 5.76 -14.90
N ALA A 288 -11.69 5.73 -15.16
CA ALA A 288 -12.52 6.94 -15.19
C ALA A 288 -12.65 7.55 -13.78
N SER A 289 -12.84 6.71 -12.77
CA SER A 289 -12.85 7.15 -11.36
C SER A 289 -11.48 7.67 -10.92
N ALA A 290 -10.39 7.02 -11.35
CA ALA A 290 -9.03 7.46 -11.07
C ALA A 290 -8.73 8.84 -11.69
N ASP A 291 -9.09 9.09 -12.95
CA ASP A 291 -8.91 10.38 -13.61
C ASP A 291 -9.72 11.49 -12.92
N LYS A 292 -10.96 11.18 -12.51
CA LYS A 292 -11.79 12.12 -11.73
C LYS A 292 -11.15 12.45 -10.38
N LEU A 293 -10.62 11.45 -9.68
CA LEU A 293 -9.91 11.67 -8.40
C LEU A 293 -8.65 12.53 -8.62
N LEU A 294 -7.87 12.25 -9.68
CA LEU A 294 -6.69 13.04 -10.01
C LEU A 294 -7.04 14.52 -10.19
N LYS A 295 -8.12 14.83 -10.90
CA LYS A 295 -8.59 16.22 -11.10
C LYS A 295 -8.95 16.91 -9.79
N ILE A 296 -9.66 16.24 -8.89
CA ILE A 296 -9.96 16.76 -7.55
C ILE A 296 -8.65 17.02 -6.76
N MET A 297 -7.70 16.09 -6.86
CA MET A 297 -6.39 16.24 -6.20
C MET A 297 -5.55 17.37 -6.79
N ALA A 298 -5.62 17.58 -8.10
CA ALA A 298 -4.95 18.70 -8.77
C ALA A 298 -5.54 20.07 -8.32
N GLU A 299 -6.86 20.14 -8.21
CA GLU A 299 -7.56 21.36 -7.78
C GLU A 299 -7.22 21.74 -6.32
N LEU A 300 -7.18 20.77 -5.42
CA LEU A 300 -7.00 21.01 -3.98
C LEU A 300 -5.55 20.92 -3.50
N GLY A 301 -4.75 20.06 -4.10
CA GLY A 301 -3.34 19.83 -3.74
C GLY A 301 -2.36 20.60 -4.60
N GLY A 302 -2.81 21.08 -5.75
CA GLY A 302 -2.02 21.90 -6.68
C GLY A 302 -0.72 21.22 -7.12
N THR A 303 0.23 22.06 -7.51
CA THR A 303 1.55 21.61 -7.99
C THR A 303 2.40 20.93 -6.92
N ASP A 304 2.13 21.16 -5.64
CA ASP A 304 2.84 20.50 -4.55
C ASP A 304 2.57 18.99 -4.54
N LEU A 305 1.34 18.59 -4.90
CA LEU A 305 0.96 17.19 -4.96
C LEU A 305 1.28 16.55 -6.32
N LEU A 306 0.83 17.17 -7.39
CA LEU A 306 0.79 16.55 -8.72
C LEU A 306 1.75 17.17 -9.74
N GLY A 307 2.54 18.20 -9.36
CA GLY A 307 3.35 18.92 -10.33
C GLY A 307 2.46 19.55 -11.41
N ASN A 308 2.77 19.29 -12.67
CA ASN A 308 1.99 19.73 -13.83
C ASN A 308 1.02 18.65 -14.37
N THR A 309 0.71 17.63 -13.57
CA THR A 309 -0.19 16.55 -13.98
C THR A 309 -1.64 17.00 -13.81
N ASP A 310 -2.37 17.12 -14.91
CA ASP A 310 -3.77 17.57 -14.98
C ASP A 310 -4.74 16.46 -15.46
N SER A 311 -4.19 15.37 -15.96
CA SER A 311 -4.92 14.21 -16.47
C SER A 311 -4.14 12.93 -16.22
N LEU A 312 -4.84 11.80 -16.15
CA LEU A 312 -4.23 10.51 -15.88
C LEU A 312 -3.38 10.07 -17.10
N PRO A 313 -2.06 9.96 -16.97
CA PRO A 313 -1.21 9.49 -18.06
C PRO A 313 -1.47 8.02 -18.40
N ASP A 314 -1.24 7.64 -19.66
CA ASP A 314 -1.28 6.23 -20.08
C ASP A 314 -0.24 5.38 -19.35
N GLY A 315 -0.57 4.12 -19.09
CA GLY A 315 0.35 3.13 -18.50
C GLY A 315 0.66 3.32 -17.01
N VAL A 316 -0.12 4.13 -16.29
CA VAL A 316 -0.01 4.26 -14.82
C VAL A 316 -0.25 2.90 -14.15
N PHE A 317 -1.23 2.15 -14.60
CA PHE A 317 -1.59 0.86 -14.03
C PHE A 317 -1.00 -0.29 -14.85
N LEU A 318 -0.57 -1.36 -14.16
CA LEU A 318 -0.11 -2.57 -14.83
C LEU A 318 -1.28 -3.16 -15.63
N GLU A 319 -1.09 -3.31 -16.93
CA GLU A 319 -2.05 -4.05 -17.75
C GLU A 319 -2.03 -5.53 -17.34
N GLN A 320 -3.19 -6.07 -17.06
CA GLN A 320 -3.31 -7.51 -16.83
C GLN A 320 -3.38 -8.18 -18.20
N ASP A 321 -2.52 -9.16 -18.42
CA ASP A 321 -2.63 -10.04 -19.59
C ASP A 321 -4.02 -10.70 -19.54
N ARG A 322 -4.85 -10.38 -20.56
CA ARG A 322 -6.19 -10.93 -20.74
C ARG A 322 -6.15 -12.34 -21.27
#